data_113dc4a686279dda72582b928892324a
#
_entry.id   113dc4a686279dda72582b928892324a
#
_cell.length_a   1.000
_cell.length_b   1.000
_cell.length_c   1.000
_cell.angle_alpha   90.00
_cell.angle_beta   90.00
_cell.angle_gamma   90.00
#
_symmetry.space_group_name_H-M   'P 1'
#
loop_
_entity.id
_entity.type
_entity.pdbx_description
1 polymer ?
#
loop_
_entity_poly.entity_id
_entity_poly.type
_entity_poly.pdbx_seq_one_letter_code
_entity_poly.pdbx_strand_id
1 'polypeptide(L)'
;MGGLMHGRLNDAAQLGGGRRRHLRKNLSALGFIRLRFAGLRARAQALRLSTPAAIVMLLATIVLMAVTTTPPAAAARQAHPAQPMEADAPREAGKPIMAIVSIKTQQVTFYDADGWIYRAPVSTGTTGRETPAGVFAVLEKNKDHHSSLYDDAWMPNMLRITWNGLALHGGPLPGYAASHGCVRMPYDFAEKVFDKVPMGMRVLISPSEVEPVEFSSSSLFMPNRETIAAMPAKAVALAREADEATKAAAIAKTALGSAKRGAAAALATVRKLEYFKKHADGELADAEKVLAAARTDAAKAAAENVKQKATAKIEELSTQLDAAMADERTTQNAVAAAEAIAKTTEAKRIEADKAANDAKLALEPVSVYISRATQKLYVRRDTHMRAPDGGEMYDTTIELPVTIKDPDKPIGTHIFTVVARTDAALRWTEVTIDNGDDAKDALDRITLPQEILDRIAPTATPRSSIIISDEPMSSETNYRTEFVVVLNDQPQGGFANRARSPGMRFACRDGFGFNRLGDWFFGDSRPPRGQSYGRRQGWGW
;
A
#
# COMPACT_ATOMS: atom_id res chain seq x y z
N MET A 1 34.69 34.96 31.34
CA MET A 1 35.96 34.92 30.59
C MET A 1 35.57 34.29 29.26
N GLY A 2 35.33 34.98 28.22
CA GLY A 2 36.19 35.80 27.38
C GLY A 2 36.58 34.97 26.20
N GLY A 3 36.41 35.24 24.99
CA GLY A 3 36.12 36.29 24.07
C GLY A 3 36.03 35.65 22.69
N LEU A 4 35.09 35.99 21.79
CA LEU A 4 35.22 37.07 20.80
C LEU A 4 36.34 36.88 19.74
N MET A 5 36.00 36.75 18.49
CA MET A 5 36.20 37.71 17.38
C MET A 5 36.14 36.93 16.06
N HIS A 6 35.30 37.25 15.14
CA HIS A 6 35.27 38.35 14.13
C HIS A 6 36.03 38.02 12.84
N GLY A 7 35.34 38.26 11.77
CA GLY A 7 35.82 38.71 10.49
C GLY A 7 34.97 38.13 9.33
N ARG A 8 33.90 38.72 8.82
CA ARG A 8 33.81 39.87 7.88
C ARG A 8 34.76 39.68 6.69
N LEU A 9 34.38 39.89 5.53
CA LEU A 9 33.43 40.57 4.67
C LEU A 9 33.94 40.47 3.23
N ASN A 10 33.05 40.66 2.34
CA ASN A 10 33.03 41.45 1.10
C ASN A 10 33.49 40.73 -0.16
N ASP A 11 33.02 41.03 -1.29
CA ASP A 11 31.98 41.89 -1.88
C ASP A 11 31.87 41.48 -3.34
N ALA A 12 30.67 41.54 -3.81
CA ALA A 12 30.19 42.49 -4.83
C ALA A 12 30.71 42.22 -6.25
N ALA A 13 29.95 42.19 -7.17
CA ALA A 13 29.05 43.03 -7.89
C ALA A 13 29.16 42.72 -9.37
N GLN A 14 28.07 42.59 -9.97
CA GLN A 14 27.38 43.51 -10.89
C GLN A 14 27.61 43.29 -12.39
N LEU A 15 26.43 43.32 -13.00
CA LEU A 15 26.00 43.97 -14.27
C LEU A 15 26.32 43.21 -15.56
N GLY A 16 25.45 43.01 -16.43
CA GLY A 16 24.26 43.64 -16.98
C GLY A 16 24.01 42.97 -18.29
N GLY A 17 22.83 42.74 -18.67
CA GLY A 17 22.03 43.66 -19.42
C GLY A 17 21.94 43.28 -20.86
N GLY A 18 20.73 43.10 -21.37
CA GLY A 18 20.40 43.55 -22.69
C GLY A 18 19.89 42.48 -23.66
N ARG A 19 18.61 42.16 -23.65
CA ARG A 19 17.58 42.51 -24.66
C ARG A 19 17.85 42.19 -26.13
N ARG A 20 16.81 41.46 -26.63
CA ARG A 20 16.07 41.64 -27.91
C ARG A 20 16.45 40.82 -29.15
N ARG A 21 15.47 39.95 -29.49
CA ARG A 21 14.66 39.95 -30.75
C ARG A 21 15.40 39.97 -32.09
N HIS A 22 15.07 38.96 -32.91
CA HIS A 22 14.41 38.99 -34.23
C HIS A 22 14.53 37.58 -34.85
N LEU A 23 13.44 36.92 -35.09
CA LEU A 23 12.63 36.76 -36.31
C LEU A 23 13.40 36.87 -37.66
N ARG A 24 13.37 35.81 -38.42
CA ARG A 24 12.93 35.63 -39.83
C ARG A 24 13.67 34.44 -40.47
N LYS A 25 12.90 33.45 -40.89
CA LYS A 25 12.53 33.11 -42.29
C LYS A 25 13.69 32.97 -43.27
N ASN A 26 13.80 31.77 -43.86
CA ASN A 26 13.82 31.45 -45.32
C ASN A 26 14.14 29.96 -45.44
N LEU A 27 13.29 29.16 -45.94
CA LEU A 27 12.85 28.74 -47.27
C LEU A 27 13.97 28.44 -48.26
N SER A 28 13.88 27.20 -48.75
CA SER A 28 14.25 26.71 -50.10
C SER A 28 15.71 26.39 -50.42
N ALA A 29 15.94 25.12 -50.73
CA ALA A 29 16.50 24.73 -52.00
C ALA A 29 16.40 23.22 -52.22
N LEU A 30 15.46 22.81 -53.04
CA LEU A 30 15.44 21.55 -53.76
C LEU A 30 16.58 21.56 -54.78
N GLY A 31 17.56 20.67 -54.65
CA GLY A 31 18.59 20.42 -55.63
C GLY A 31 18.27 19.20 -56.50
N PHE A 32 17.72 19.43 -57.67
CA PHE A 32 17.58 18.42 -58.71
C PHE A 32 18.95 18.09 -59.32
N ILE A 33 19.43 16.88 -59.23
CA ILE A 33 20.54 16.38 -60.02
C ILE A 33 19.95 15.69 -61.29
N ARG A 34 20.01 16.36 -62.41
CA ARG A 34 19.80 15.77 -63.74
C ARG A 34 21.10 15.14 -64.21
N LEU A 35 21.14 13.81 -64.32
CA LEU A 35 22.19 13.13 -65.11
C LEU A 35 21.85 13.23 -66.61
N ARG A 36 22.75 13.85 -67.35
CA ARG A 36 22.74 13.91 -68.85
C ARG A 36 23.28 12.57 -69.37
N PHE A 37 22.47 11.85 -70.12
CA PHE A 37 22.95 10.83 -71.02
C PHE A 37 23.46 11.50 -72.32
N ALA A 38 24.77 11.38 -72.55
CA ALA A 38 25.39 11.69 -73.83
C ALA A 38 25.46 10.41 -74.66
N GLY A 39 24.94 10.50 -75.87
CA GLY A 39 24.82 9.40 -76.78
C GLY A 39 26.19 8.95 -77.34
N LEU A 40 26.35 7.67 -77.52
CA LEU A 40 27.37 7.08 -78.42
C LEU A 40 26.63 6.27 -79.49
N ARG A 41 26.58 6.83 -80.71
CA ARG A 41 26.26 6.08 -81.92
C ARG A 41 27.53 5.28 -82.31
N ALA A 42 27.57 3.97 -82.17
CA ALA A 42 28.57 3.11 -82.78
C ALA A 42 27.97 2.40 -84.01
N ARG A 43 28.70 2.48 -85.12
CA ARG A 43 28.38 1.95 -86.44
C ARG A 43 28.29 0.41 -86.40
N ALA A 44 27.21 -0.13 -86.94
CA ALA A 44 27.08 -1.53 -87.23
C ALA A 44 27.95 -1.82 -88.48
N GLN A 45 29.01 -2.64 -88.34
CA GLN A 45 29.66 -3.36 -89.45
C GLN A 45 29.19 -4.78 -89.41
N ALA A 46 28.55 -5.18 -90.49
CA ALA A 46 28.06 -6.56 -90.72
C ALA A 46 29.21 -7.50 -90.91
N LEU A 47 29.37 -8.43 -90.00
CA LEU A 47 30.19 -9.65 -90.23
C LEU A 47 29.25 -10.82 -90.57
N ARG A 48 29.34 -11.32 -91.82
CA ARG A 48 28.63 -12.51 -92.24
C ARG A 48 29.40 -13.71 -91.66
N LEU A 49 28.84 -14.41 -90.72
CA LEU A 49 29.34 -15.68 -90.21
C LEU A 49 28.38 -16.82 -90.62
N SER A 50 28.95 -17.90 -91.12
CA SER A 50 28.31 -19.05 -91.73
C SER A 50 27.46 -19.85 -90.74
N THR A 51 26.36 -20.40 -91.24
CA THR A 51 25.20 -20.96 -90.58
C THR A 51 25.29 -22.12 -89.61
N PRO A 52 26.38 -22.93 -89.46
CA PRO A 52 26.33 -23.96 -88.44
C PRO A 52 26.80 -23.51 -87.05
N ALA A 53 27.65 -22.50 -86.95
CA ALA A 53 28.15 -22.04 -85.63
C ALA A 53 27.12 -21.15 -84.84
N ALA A 54 26.21 -20.48 -85.55
CA ALA A 54 25.20 -19.63 -84.91
C ALA A 54 24.08 -20.44 -84.18
N ILE A 55 23.75 -21.60 -84.71
CA ILE A 55 22.69 -22.47 -84.08
C ILE A 55 23.23 -23.17 -82.83
N VAL A 56 24.50 -23.55 -82.82
CA VAL A 56 25.11 -24.14 -81.62
C VAL A 56 25.28 -23.08 -80.49
N MET A 57 25.65 -21.85 -80.86
CA MET A 57 25.73 -20.75 -79.87
C MET A 57 24.36 -20.34 -79.34
N LEU A 58 23.33 -20.40 -80.17
CA LEU A 58 21.95 -20.04 -79.72
C LEU A 58 21.38 -21.14 -78.79
N LEU A 59 21.65 -22.42 -79.06
CA LEU A 59 21.26 -23.53 -78.17
C LEU A 59 22.09 -23.56 -76.90
N ALA A 60 23.36 -23.20 -76.91
CA ALA A 60 24.18 -23.09 -75.69
C ALA A 60 23.74 -21.95 -74.81
N THR A 61 23.30 -20.80 -75.35
CA THR A 61 22.74 -19.67 -74.56
C THR A 61 21.38 -19.99 -74.04
N ILE A 62 20.53 -20.75 -74.71
CA ILE A 62 19.22 -21.19 -74.22
C ILE A 62 19.41 -22.23 -73.06
N VAL A 63 20.35 -23.15 -73.17
CA VAL A 63 20.67 -24.08 -72.10
C VAL A 63 21.32 -23.39 -70.88
N LEU A 64 22.16 -22.37 -71.12
CA LEU A 64 22.76 -21.60 -70.04
C LEU A 64 21.73 -20.67 -69.34
N MET A 65 20.73 -20.15 -70.09
CA MET A 65 19.62 -19.42 -69.50
C MET A 65 18.60 -20.32 -68.78
N ALA A 66 18.46 -21.57 -69.15
CA ALA A 66 17.56 -22.52 -68.47
C ALA A 66 18.14 -23.02 -67.14
N VAL A 67 19.46 -22.95 -66.91
CA VAL A 67 20.09 -23.35 -65.65
C VAL A 67 20.14 -22.19 -64.63
N THR A 68 19.95 -20.92 -65.06
CA THR A 68 20.00 -19.77 -64.14
C THR A 68 18.63 -19.26 -63.68
N THR A 69 17.53 -19.84 -64.13
CA THR A 69 16.21 -19.60 -63.55
C THR A 69 15.92 -20.62 -62.43
N THR A 70 16.79 -20.68 -61.42
CA THR A 70 16.29 -21.11 -60.11
C THR A 70 15.24 -20.08 -59.70
N PRO A 71 13.98 -20.47 -59.41
CA PRO A 71 13.05 -19.59 -58.80
C PRO A 71 13.76 -19.04 -57.55
N PRO A 72 13.63 -17.73 -57.24
CA PRO A 72 14.13 -17.24 -55.96
C PRO A 72 13.59 -18.23 -54.92
N ALA A 73 14.50 -18.88 -54.18
CA ALA A 73 14.11 -19.70 -53.05
C ALA A 73 13.06 -18.87 -52.32
N ALA A 74 11.82 -19.33 -52.35
CA ALA A 74 10.75 -18.72 -51.57
C ALA A 74 11.39 -18.54 -50.21
N ALA A 75 11.66 -17.31 -49.83
CA ALA A 75 12.22 -17.01 -48.51
C ALA A 75 11.36 -17.83 -47.56
N ALA A 76 11.94 -18.88 -47.01
CA ALA A 76 11.25 -19.74 -46.08
C ALA A 76 10.65 -18.73 -45.10
N ARG A 77 9.34 -18.52 -45.17
CA ARG A 77 8.62 -17.77 -44.15
C ARG A 77 9.12 -18.43 -42.88
N GLN A 78 9.95 -17.73 -42.14
CA GLN A 78 10.31 -18.16 -40.80
C GLN A 78 8.97 -18.48 -40.19
N ALA A 79 8.71 -19.77 -39.98
CA ALA A 79 7.52 -20.22 -39.31
C ALA A 79 7.56 -19.47 -37.99
N HIS A 80 6.71 -18.48 -37.84
CA HIS A 80 6.51 -17.87 -36.54
C HIS A 80 6.23 -19.03 -35.61
N PRO A 81 6.91 -19.13 -34.46
CA PRO A 81 6.59 -20.16 -33.49
C PRO A 81 5.08 -20.14 -33.29
N ALA A 82 4.47 -21.33 -33.35
CA ALA A 82 3.01 -21.45 -33.22
C ALA A 82 2.57 -20.61 -32.03
N GLN A 83 1.62 -19.70 -32.25
CA GLN A 83 1.13 -18.87 -31.16
C GLN A 83 0.55 -19.77 -30.08
N PRO A 84 0.80 -19.50 -28.80
CA PRO A 84 0.18 -20.24 -27.72
C PRO A 84 -1.33 -20.23 -27.93
N MET A 85 -1.96 -21.41 -27.85
CA MET A 85 -3.41 -21.54 -27.97
C MET A 85 -4.02 -21.49 -26.57
N GLU A 86 -5.25 -20.96 -26.49
CA GLU A 86 -6.06 -21.07 -25.28
C GLU A 86 -6.33 -22.55 -24.98
N ALA A 87 -6.12 -22.95 -23.73
CA ALA A 87 -6.30 -24.32 -23.29
C ALA A 87 -6.78 -24.37 -21.82
N ASP A 88 -7.62 -25.35 -21.57
CA ASP A 88 -8.04 -25.77 -20.23
C ASP A 88 -7.33 -27.08 -19.88
N ALA A 89 -6.99 -27.25 -18.60
CA ALA A 89 -6.49 -28.53 -18.14
C ALA A 89 -7.53 -29.65 -18.34
N PRO A 90 -7.10 -30.89 -18.62
CA PRO A 90 -8.00 -32.02 -18.83
C PRO A 90 -8.64 -32.54 -17.52
N ARG A 91 -8.68 -31.73 -16.47
CA ARG A 91 -9.26 -32.00 -15.16
C ARG A 91 -10.14 -30.85 -14.70
N GLU A 92 -10.97 -31.09 -13.71
CA GLU A 92 -11.74 -30.03 -13.08
C GLU A 92 -10.78 -29.00 -12.43
N ALA A 93 -11.02 -27.72 -12.73
CA ALA A 93 -10.20 -26.63 -12.21
C ALA A 93 -10.59 -26.29 -10.77
N GLY A 94 -9.60 -26.32 -9.89
CA GLY A 94 -9.74 -25.80 -8.54
C GLY A 94 -9.69 -24.25 -8.50
N LYS A 95 -9.67 -23.72 -7.30
CA LYS A 95 -9.53 -22.26 -7.09
C LYS A 95 -8.14 -21.79 -7.50
N PRO A 96 -8.01 -20.77 -8.36
CA PRO A 96 -6.72 -20.23 -8.76
C PRO A 96 -5.92 -19.71 -7.55
N ILE A 97 -4.64 -20.09 -7.47
CA ILE A 97 -3.70 -19.69 -6.42
C ILE A 97 -2.70 -18.68 -6.97
N MET A 98 -2.22 -18.91 -8.19
CA MET A 98 -1.29 -18.01 -8.88
C MET A 98 -1.49 -17.99 -10.39
N ALA A 99 -1.02 -16.92 -11.02
CA ALA A 99 -0.85 -16.82 -12.46
C ALA A 99 0.61 -16.51 -12.79
N ILE A 100 1.15 -17.17 -13.82
CA ILE A 100 2.50 -16.91 -14.33
C ILE A 100 2.38 -16.40 -15.76
N VAL A 101 2.94 -15.22 -16.00
CA VAL A 101 3.05 -14.61 -17.33
C VAL A 101 4.49 -14.76 -17.81
N SER A 102 4.69 -15.45 -18.93
CA SER A 102 5.98 -15.53 -19.61
C SER A 102 6.07 -14.40 -20.66
N ILE A 103 7.02 -13.47 -20.47
CA ILE A 103 7.28 -12.41 -21.46
C ILE A 103 7.82 -13.00 -22.75
N LYS A 104 8.70 -14.00 -22.65
CA LYS A 104 9.34 -14.64 -23.82
C LYS A 104 8.36 -15.37 -24.72
N THR A 105 7.44 -16.14 -24.14
CA THR A 105 6.48 -16.95 -24.91
C THR A 105 5.15 -16.25 -25.13
N GLN A 106 4.94 -15.08 -24.56
CA GLN A 106 3.68 -14.31 -24.61
C GLN A 106 2.50 -15.20 -24.21
N GLN A 107 2.61 -15.84 -23.05
CA GLN A 107 1.62 -16.75 -22.49
C GLN A 107 1.35 -16.44 -21.03
N VAL A 108 0.10 -16.59 -20.60
CA VAL A 108 -0.28 -16.67 -19.19
C VAL A 108 -0.77 -18.07 -18.86
N THR A 109 -0.36 -18.59 -17.72
CA THR A 109 -0.83 -19.87 -17.17
C THR A 109 -1.33 -19.65 -15.76
N PHE A 110 -2.54 -20.06 -15.46
CA PHE A 110 -3.13 -20.05 -14.12
C PHE A 110 -2.98 -21.43 -13.49
N TYR A 111 -2.68 -21.44 -12.19
CA TYR A 111 -2.42 -22.64 -11.40
C TYR A 111 -3.33 -22.70 -10.18
N ASP A 112 -3.82 -23.88 -9.87
CA ASP A 112 -4.42 -24.22 -8.58
C ASP A 112 -3.48 -25.09 -7.73
N ALA A 113 -4.01 -25.77 -6.71
CA ALA A 113 -3.23 -26.63 -5.85
C ALA A 113 -2.62 -27.85 -6.57
N ASP A 114 -3.20 -28.29 -7.69
CA ASP A 114 -2.85 -29.53 -8.35
C ASP A 114 -2.18 -29.34 -9.72
N GLY A 115 -1.79 -28.10 -10.04
CA GLY A 115 -1.05 -27.75 -11.24
C GLY A 115 -1.77 -26.69 -12.11
N TRP A 116 -1.44 -26.64 -13.39
CA TRP A 116 -2.07 -25.66 -14.29
C TRP A 116 -3.56 -25.97 -14.55
N ILE A 117 -4.35 -24.89 -14.71
CA ILE A 117 -5.80 -25.00 -14.97
C ILE A 117 -6.22 -24.29 -16.25
N TYR A 118 -5.67 -23.11 -16.52
CA TYR A 118 -5.99 -22.30 -17.71
C TYR A 118 -4.74 -21.75 -18.33
N ARG A 119 -4.66 -21.78 -19.67
CA ARG A 119 -3.58 -21.15 -20.44
C ARG A 119 -4.18 -20.30 -21.55
N ALA A 120 -3.54 -19.16 -21.82
CA ALA A 120 -3.92 -18.31 -22.95
C ALA A 120 -2.73 -17.52 -23.48
N PRO A 121 -2.72 -17.16 -24.79
CA PRO A 121 -1.80 -16.18 -25.31
C PRO A 121 -2.02 -14.81 -24.64
N VAL A 122 -0.97 -14.01 -24.56
CA VAL A 122 -1.05 -12.63 -24.07
C VAL A 122 -0.32 -11.67 -25.01
N SER A 123 -0.51 -10.38 -24.79
CA SER A 123 0.32 -9.34 -25.37
C SER A 123 0.82 -8.43 -24.26
N THR A 124 2.10 -8.54 -23.93
CA THR A 124 2.79 -7.73 -22.92
C THR A 124 3.22 -6.37 -23.47
N GLY A 125 3.93 -5.57 -22.69
CA GLY A 125 4.41 -4.24 -23.08
C GLY A 125 5.42 -4.26 -24.22
N THR A 126 5.27 -3.34 -25.19
CA THR A 126 6.21 -3.12 -26.30
C THR A 126 7.51 -2.50 -25.82
N THR A 127 8.53 -2.50 -26.68
CA THR A 127 9.84 -1.85 -26.42
C THR A 127 9.66 -0.39 -25.95
N GLY A 128 10.32 -0.01 -24.87
CA GLY A 128 10.22 1.28 -24.19
C GLY A 128 8.99 1.41 -23.26
N ARG A 129 8.12 0.40 -23.24
CA ARG A 129 6.94 0.27 -22.37
C ARG A 129 6.77 -1.17 -21.88
N GLU A 130 7.87 -1.82 -21.61
CA GLU A 130 7.91 -3.25 -21.26
C GLU A 130 7.11 -3.51 -19.99
N THR A 131 6.44 -4.65 -19.96
CA THR A 131 5.86 -5.18 -18.74
C THR A 131 7.00 -5.58 -17.79
N PRO A 132 7.05 -5.08 -16.56
CA PRO A 132 8.13 -5.41 -15.65
C PRO A 132 8.06 -6.87 -15.24
N ALA A 133 9.20 -7.56 -15.28
CA ALA A 133 9.31 -8.86 -14.63
C ALA A 133 9.33 -8.70 -13.11
N GLY A 134 8.70 -9.63 -12.38
CA GLY A 134 8.63 -9.53 -10.94
C GLY A 134 7.46 -10.29 -10.31
N VAL A 135 7.23 -10.00 -9.03
CA VAL A 135 6.19 -10.60 -8.19
C VAL A 135 5.14 -9.57 -7.84
N PHE A 136 3.90 -9.89 -8.13
CA PHE A 136 2.73 -9.02 -7.93
C PHE A 136 1.59 -9.80 -7.28
N ALA A 137 0.50 -9.10 -6.97
CA ALA A 137 -0.77 -9.70 -6.57
C ALA A 137 -1.95 -8.91 -7.13
N VAL A 138 -3.11 -9.53 -7.23
CA VAL A 138 -4.35 -8.86 -7.67
C VAL A 138 -4.82 -7.93 -6.55
N LEU A 139 -4.86 -6.62 -6.83
CA LEU A 139 -5.19 -5.55 -5.87
C LEU A 139 -6.62 -5.02 -6.03
N GLU A 140 -7.16 -5.11 -7.24
CA GLU A 140 -8.47 -4.59 -7.60
C GLU A 140 -9.00 -5.37 -8.79
N LYS A 141 -10.32 -5.54 -8.84
CA LYS A 141 -11.04 -6.14 -9.97
C LYS A 141 -12.08 -5.16 -10.47
N ASN A 142 -12.07 -4.87 -11.77
CA ASN A 142 -13.06 -4.00 -12.39
C ASN A 142 -13.51 -4.60 -13.72
N LYS A 143 -14.81 -4.88 -13.85
CA LYS A 143 -15.38 -5.57 -15.02
C LYS A 143 -15.38 -4.70 -16.26
N ASP A 144 -15.56 -3.39 -16.09
CA ASP A 144 -15.66 -2.41 -17.17
C ASP A 144 -14.78 -1.18 -16.87
N HIS A 145 -13.45 -1.37 -16.97
CA HIS A 145 -12.47 -0.33 -16.66
C HIS A 145 -12.03 0.40 -17.91
N HIS A 146 -11.93 1.72 -17.80
CA HIS A 146 -11.32 2.62 -18.80
C HIS A 146 -10.06 3.26 -18.25
N SER A 147 -9.01 3.29 -19.05
CA SER A 147 -7.71 3.82 -18.63
C SER A 147 -7.74 5.33 -18.46
N SER A 148 -7.40 5.83 -17.29
CA SER A 148 -7.18 7.25 -17.06
C SER A 148 -5.82 7.77 -17.59
N LEU A 149 -4.94 6.86 -18.06
CA LEU A 149 -3.58 7.19 -18.50
C LEU A 149 -3.41 7.15 -20.02
N TYR A 150 -4.29 6.45 -20.74
CA TYR A 150 -4.14 6.17 -22.19
C TYR A 150 -5.49 6.30 -22.91
N ASP A 151 -5.84 7.52 -23.32
CA ASP A 151 -6.95 7.84 -24.23
C ASP A 151 -8.26 7.07 -23.99
N ASP A 152 -8.64 6.93 -22.72
CA ASP A 152 -9.85 6.19 -22.32
C ASP A 152 -9.89 4.73 -22.84
N ALA A 153 -8.72 4.12 -23.03
CA ALA A 153 -8.62 2.77 -23.58
C ALA A 153 -9.41 1.77 -22.72
N TRP A 154 -10.31 1.03 -23.36
CA TRP A 154 -11.14 0.05 -22.70
C TRP A 154 -10.34 -1.19 -22.27
N MET A 155 -10.45 -1.54 -21.00
CA MET A 155 -9.73 -2.61 -20.31
C MET A 155 -10.74 -3.55 -19.60
N PRO A 156 -11.57 -4.31 -20.35
CA PRO A 156 -12.60 -5.15 -19.73
C PRO A 156 -12.00 -6.27 -18.89
N ASN A 157 -12.74 -6.64 -17.84
CA ASN A 157 -12.35 -7.69 -16.90
C ASN A 157 -10.93 -7.48 -16.32
N MET A 158 -10.65 -6.23 -15.91
CA MET A 158 -9.36 -5.80 -15.40
C MET A 158 -9.04 -6.44 -14.04
N LEU A 159 -7.86 -7.01 -13.93
CA LEU A 159 -7.20 -7.47 -12.70
C LEU A 159 -6.00 -6.56 -12.47
N ARG A 160 -6.12 -5.56 -11.62
CA ARG A 160 -5.05 -4.61 -11.30
C ARG A 160 -3.99 -5.28 -10.44
N ILE A 161 -2.71 -5.06 -10.76
CA ILE A 161 -1.58 -5.63 -10.02
C ILE A 161 -0.63 -4.58 -9.43
N THR A 162 -0.76 -3.30 -9.82
CA THR A 162 -0.06 -2.17 -9.19
C THR A 162 -0.95 -0.94 -9.16
N TRP A 163 -0.78 -0.08 -8.15
CA TRP A 163 -1.57 1.16 -8.06
C TRP A 163 -1.16 2.21 -9.09
N ASN A 164 0.05 2.11 -9.66
CA ASN A 164 0.43 2.95 -10.81
C ASN A 164 -0.22 2.50 -12.13
N GLY A 165 -1.09 1.47 -12.11
CA GLY A 165 -2.00 1.14 -13.20
C GLY A 165 -1.59 -0.03 -14.08
N LEU A 166 -0.65 -0.91 -13.67
CA LEU A 166 -0.45 -2.19 -14.35
C LEU A 166 -1.59 -3.17 -14.03
N ALA A 167 -2.03 -3.90 -15.04
CA ALA A 167 -3.14 -4.85 -14.92
C ALA A 167 -3.05 -5.96 -15.98
N LEU A 168 -3.75 -7.08 -15.72
CA LEU A 168 -4.17 -8.04 -16.74
C LEU A 168 -5.61 -7.69 -17.14
N HIS A 169 -5.94 -7.70 -18.44
CA HIS A 169 -7.27 -7.35 -18.91
C HIS A 169 -7.57 -7.91 -20.32
N GLY A 170 -8.82 -7.94 -20.72
CA GLY A 170 -9.20 -8.28 -22.10
C GLY A 170 -8.71 -7.23 -23.10
N GLY A 171 -8.16 -7.66 -24.24
CA GLY A 171 -7.68 -6.73 -25.24
C GLY A 171 -7.19 -7.39 -26.53
N PRO A 172 -6.88 -6.60 -27.57
CA PRO A 172 -6.43 -7.14 -28.84
C PRO A 172 -5.04 -7.77 -28.71
N LEU A 173 -4.87 -8.96 -29.30
CA LEU A 173 -3.64 -9.73 -29.34
C LEU A 173 -3.08 -9.80 -30.76
N PRO A 174 -2.08 -8.97 -31.11
CA PRO A 174 -1.46 -9.05 -32.44
C PRO A 174 -0.46 -10.21 -32.59
N GLY A 175 -0.21 -11.00 -31.53
CA GLY A 175 0.72 -12.11 -31.54
C GLY A 175 2.14 -11.74 -31.09
N TYR A 176 2.34 -10.54 -30.61
CA TYR A 176 3.59 -10.02 -30.07
C TYR A 176 3.33 -8.98 -28.97
N ALA A 177 4.38 -8.56 -28.26
CA ALA A 177 4.31 -7.52 -27.23
C ALA A 177 3.94 -6.16 -27.84
N ALA A 178 2.74 -5.64 -27.53
CA ALA A 178 2.18 -4.43 -28.15
C ALA A 178 1.42 -3.53 -27.17
N SER A 179 1.42 -3.81 -25.87
CA SER A 179 0.74 -3.00 -24.87
C SER A 179 1.60 -1.85 -24.37
N HIS A 180 1.03 -1.02 -23.50
CA HIS A 180 1.75 0.03 -22.78
C HIS A 180 2.26 -0.43 -21.40
N GLY A 181 2.49 -1.74 -21.23
CA GLY A 181 2.95 -2.35 -19.99
C GLY A 181 1.95 -3.30 -19.33
N CYS A 182 0.65 -3.16 -19.58
CA CYS A 182 -0.35 -4.13 -19.13
C CYS A 182 -0.22 -5.46 -19.88
N VAL A 183 -0.80 -6.52 -19.34
CA VAL A 183 -0.88 -7.84 -19.96
C VAL A 183 -2.28 -7.99 -20.57
N ARG A 184 -2.37 -7.94 -21.90
CA ARG A 184 -3.62 -8.17 -22.62
C ARG A 184 -3.87 -9.66 -22.76
N MET A 185 -5.08 -10.10 -22.49
CA MET A 185 -5.58 -11.48 -22.65
C MET A 185 -6.68 -11.51 -23.70
N PRO A 186 -7.01 -12.66 -24.32
CA PRO A 186 -8.22 -12.79 -25.13
C PRO A 186 -9.45 -12.33 -24.33
N TYR A 187 -10.40 -11.69 -24.99
CA TYR A 187 -11.59 -11.13 -24.30
C TYR A 187 -12.37 -12.19 -23.53
N ASP A 188 -12.68 -13.31 -24.20
CA ASP A 188 -13.45 -14.42 -23.62
C ASP A 188 -12.68 -15.10 -22.48
N PHE A 189 -11.35 -15.19 -22.60
CA PHE A 189 -10.51 -15.73 -21.54
C PHE A 189 -10.46 -14.79 -20.33
N ALA A 190 -10.33 -13.48 -20.57
CA ALA A 190 -10.35 -12.50 -19.49
C ALA A 190 -11.68 -12.54 -18.71
N GLU A 191 -12.81 -12.67 -19.41
CA GLU A 191 -14.13 -12.85 -18.80
C GLU A 191 -14.22 -14.16 -18.01
N LYS A 192 -13.75 -15.26 -18.59
CA LYS A 192 -13.75 -16.59 -17.97
C LYS A 192 -13.00 -16.64 -16.64
N VAL A 193 -11.84 -15.96 -16.54
CA VAL A 193 -11.01 -16.00 -15.34
C VAL A 193 -11.38 -14.91 -14.32
N PHE A 194 -12.04 -13.84 -14.75
CA PHE A 194 -12.34 -12.68 -13.90
C PHE A 194 -13.02 -13.05 -12.59
N ASP A 195 -14.13 -13.78 -12.64
CA ASP A 195 -14.89 -14.14 -11.44
C ASP A 195 -14.19 -15.20 -10.58
N LYS A 196 -13.33 -16.03 -11.18
CA LYS A 196 -12.61 -17.12 -10.52
C LYS A 196 -11.39 -16.65 -9.74
N VAL A 197 -10.74 -15.57 -10.20
CA VAL A 197 -9.54 -15.01 -9.59
C VAL A 197 -9.88 -14.30 -8.27
N PRO A 198 -9.34 -14.75 -7.13
CA PRO A 198 -9.54 -14.07 -5.86
C PRO A 198 -8.65 -12.81 -5.75
N MET A 199 -9.07 -11.85 -4.91
CA MET A 199 -8.21 -10.77 -4.47
C MET A 199 -6.98 -11.34 -3.76
N GLY A 200 -5.84 -10.66 -3.89
CA GLY A 200 -4.57 -11.11 -3.34
C GLY A 200 -3.95 -12.34 -4.03
N MET A 201 -4.54 -12.85 -5.13
CA MET A 201 -3.92 -13.92 -5.90
C MET A 201 -2.56 -13.49 -6.44
N ARG A 202 -1.56 -14.34 -6.29
CA ARG A 202 -0.20 -14.06 -6.75
C ARG A 202 -0.14 -14.02 -8.29
N VAL A 203 0.54 -13.01 -8.83
CA VAL A 203 0.82 -12.87 -10.27
C VAL A 203 2.33 -12.73 -10.43
N LEU A 204 2.95 -13.71 -11.09
CA LEU A 204 4.36 -13.72 -11.40
C LEU A 204 4.54 -13.33 -12.88
N ILE A 205 5.40 -12.37 -13.14
CA ILE A 205 5.77 -11.99 -14.50
C ILE A 205 7.24 -12.37 -14.66
N SER A 206 7.48 -13.41 -15.47
CA SER A 206 8.81 -13.98 -15.70
C SER A 206 9.37 -13.58 -17.06
N PRO A 207 10.66 -13.26 -17.16
CA PRO A 207 11.32 -13.05 -18.45
C PRO A 207 11.22 -14.27 -19.37
N SER A 208 11.24 -15.47 -18.80
CA SER A 208 11.21 -16.77 -19.50
C SER A 208 10.02 -17.62 -19.06
N GLU A 209 9.85 -18.77 -19.71
CA GLU A 209 8.88 -19.79 -19.29
C GLU A 209 9.36 -20.43 -17.99
N VAL A 210 8.48 -20.44 -16.98
CA VAL A 210 8.72 -21.09 -15.69
C VAL A 210 7.44 -21.77 -15.22
N GLU A 211 7.57 -22.83 -14.46
CA GLU A 211 6.44 -23.59 -13.90
C GLU A 211 6.65 -23.79 -12.39
N PRO A 212 5.59 -23.87 -11.58
CA PRO A 212 5.69 -24.24 -10.19
C PRO A 212 6.19 -25.68 -10.04
N VAL A 213 7.24 -25.87 -9.24
CA VAL A 213 7.81 -27.18 -8.92
C VAL A 213 7.47 -27.53 -7.48
N GLU A 214 7.10 -28.78 -7.20
CA GLU A 214 6.90 -29.23 -5.82
C GLU A 214 8.20 -29.11 -5.03
N PHE A 215 8.10 -28.53 -3.83
CA PHE A 215 9.26 -28.18 -3.04
C PHE A 215 9.11 -28.61 -1.58
N SER A 216 10.19 -29.13 -1.00
CA SER A 216 10.24 -29.56 0.39
C SER A 216 11.57 -29.17 1.03
N SER A 217 11.52 -28.52 2.19
CA SER A 217 12.68 -28.17 3.00
C SER A 217 12.29 -28.05 4.47
N SER A 218 13.21 -28.40 5.35
CA SER A 218 13.06 -28.23 6.80
C SER A 218 13.09 -26.76 7.23
N SER A 219 13.54 -25.86 6.35
CA SER A 219 13.57 -24.40 6.60
C SER A 219 12.25 -23.71 6.29
N LEU A 220 11.27 -24.43 5.71
CA LEU A 220 9.92 -23.91 5.48
C LEU A 220 9.06 -23.97 6.73
N PHE A 221 7.95 -23.25 6.74
CA PHE A 221 7.01 -23.24 7.86
C PHE A 221 6.49 -24.65 8.18
N MET A 222 6.61 -25.02 9.44
CA MET A 222 6.01 -26.25 9.97
C MET A 222 4.70 -25.91 10.66
N PRO A 223 3.54 -26.35 10.13
CA PRO A 223 2.26 -26.06 10.74
C PRO A 223 2.12 -26.80 12.09
N ASN A 224 1.52 -26.13 13.07
CA ASN A 224 1.08 -26.79 14.28
C ASN A 224 -0.40 -27.14 14.14
N ARG A 225 -0.71 -28.42 13.94
CA ARG A 225 -2.08 -28.91 13.71
C ARG A 225 -3.05 -28.52 14.82
N GLU A 226 -2.64 -28.65 16.08
CA GLU A 226 -3.48 -28.31 17.22
C GLU A 226 -3.76 -26.81 17.29
N THR A 227 -2.73 -25.99 17.07
CA THR A 227 -2.87 -24.53 17.02
C THR A 227 -3.81 -24.11 15.90
N ILE A 228 -3.64 -24.66 14.69
CA ILE A 228 -4.49 -24.32 13.55
C ILE A 228 -5.95 -24.73 13.81
N ALA A 229 -6.18 -25.92 14.37
CA ALA A 229 -7.54 -26.39 14.67
C ALA A 229 -8.21 -25.55 15.79
N ALA A 230 -7.45 -25.07 16.77
CA ALA A 230 -7.94 -24.27 17.88
C ALA A 230 -8.14 -22.78 17.51
N MET A 231 -7.43 -22.25 16.51
CA MET A 231 -7.41 -20.82 16.19
C MET A 231 -8.77 -20.21 15.89
N PRO A 232 -9.69 -20.83 15.10
CA PRO A 232 -11.00 -20.24 14.85
C PRO A 232 -11.82 -20.02 16.13
N ALA A 233 -11.83 -21.02 17.02
CA ALA A 233 -12.52 -20.91 18.31
C ALA A 233 -11.86 -19.87 19.22
N LYS A 234 -10.53 -19.82 19.25
CA LYS A 234 -9.75 -18.83 20.00
C LYS A 234 -10.01 -17.40 19.48
N ALA A 235 -10.07 -17.20 18.17
CA ALA A 235 -10.36 -15.89 17.58
C ALA A 235 -11.76 -15.40 17.96
N VAL A 236 -12.76 -16.27 17.96
CA VAL A 236 -14.13 -15.94 18.43
C VAL A 236 -14.15 -15.59 19.92
N ALA A 237 -13.44 -16.35 20.75
CA ALA A 237 -13.36 -16.10 22.19
C ALA A 237 -12.70 -14.74 22.50
N LEU A 238 -11.56 -14.45 21.86
CA LEU A 238 -10.85 -13.17 22.03
C LEU A 238 -11.64 -11.98 21.48
N ALA A 239 -12.37 -12.14 20.38
CA ALA A 239 -13.26 -11.09 19.88
C ALA A 239 -14.36 -10.75 20.89
N ARG A 240 -14.94 -11.77 21.54
CA ARG A 240 -15.93 -11.57 22.61
C ARG A 240 -15.32 -10.87 23.83
N GLU A 241 -14.11 -11.25 24.24
CA GLU A 241 -13.39 -10.58 25.33
C GLU A 241 -13.10 -9.11 25.02
N ALA A 242 -12.72 -8.78 23.79
CA ALA A 242 -12.55 -7.40 23.33
C ALA A 242 -13.85 -6.58 23.38
N ASP A 243 -14.97 -7.18 22.97
CA ASP A 243 -16.28 -6.55 23.08
C ASP A 243 -16.68 -6.29 24.54
N GLU A 244 -16.43 -7.23 25.44
CA GLU A 244 -16.69 -7.07 26.89
C GLU A 244 -15.80 -5.99 27.50
N ALA A 245 -14.51 -5.96 27.18
CA ALA A 245 -13.57 -4.94 27.61
C ALA A 245 -13.96 -3.54 27.09
N THR A 246 -14.43 -3.44 25.86
CA THR A 246 -14.92 -2.19 25.25
C THR A 246 -16.15 -1.66 26.00
N LYS A 247 -17.11 -2.51 26.34
CA LYS A 247 -18.27 -2.14 27.14
C LYS A 247 -17.88 -1.69 28.54
N ALA A 248 -16.95 -2.40 29.19
CA ALA A 248 -16.45 -2.04 30.53
C ALA A 248 -15.75 -0.67 30.52
N ALA A 249 -14.91 -0.39 29.54
CA ALA A 249 -14.25 0.92 29.36
C ALA A 249 -15.26 2.06 29.13
N ALA A 250 -16.30 1.82 28.32
CA ALA A 250 -17.37 2.80 28.08
C ALA A 250 -18.16 3.12 29.37
N ILE A 251 -18.48 2.11 30.17
CA ILE A 251 -19.15 2.29 31.48
C ILE A 251 -18.24 3.09 32.41
N ALA A 252 -16.98 2.75 32.53
CA ALA A 252 -16.02 3.46 33.38
C ALA A 252 -15.84 4.92 32.96
N LYS A 253 -15.77 5.20 31.67
CA LYS A 253 -15.71 6.56 31.11
C LYS A 253 -16.95 7.36 31.45
N THR A 254 -18.13 6.77 31.38
CA THR A 254 -19.40 7.40 31.76
C THR A 254 -19.47 7.72 33.27
N ALA A 255 -19.02 6.76 34.10
CA ALA A 255 -18.95 6.94 35.54
C ALA A 255 -17.97 8.08 35.92
N LEU A 256 -16.81 8.14 35.30
CA LEU A 256 -15.85 9.23 35.46
C LEU A 256 -16.47 10.59 35.09
N GLY A 257 -17.20 10.67 33.97
CA GLY A 257 -17.90 11.87 33.57
C GLY A 257 -18.95 12.33 34.62
N SER A 258 -19.66 11.39 35.23
CA SER A 258 -20.62 11.66 36.30
C SER A 258 -19.94 12.15 37.59
N ALA A 259 -18.84 11.48 38.00
CA ALA A 259 -18.07 11.89 39.19
C ALA A 259 -17.50 13.32 39.01
N LYS A 260 -16.95 13.65 37.84
CA LYS A 260 -16.47 15.02 37.55
C LYS A 260 -17.56 16.08 37.60
N ARG A 261 -18.77 15.78 37.14
CA ARG A 261 -19.90 16.69 37.26
C ARG A 261 -20.33 16.87 38.72
N GLY A 262 -20.35 15.78 39.50
CA GLY A 262 -20.65 15.85 40.94
C GLY A 262 -19.64 16.73 41.69
N ALA A 263 -18.33 16.49 41.47
CA ALA A 263 -17.30 17.31 42.11
C ALA A 263 -17.36 18.79 41.71
N ALA A 264 -17.67 19.09 40.45
CA ALA A 264 -17.86 20.46 39.99
C ALA A 264 -19.05 21.14 40.67
N ALA A 265 -20.15 20.43 40.90
CA ALA A 265 -21.33 20.93 41.62
C ALA A 265 -21.03 21.16 43.13
N ALA A 266 -20.32 20.24 43.79
CA ALA A 266 -19.87 20.38 45.17
C ALA A 266 -18.98 21.62 45.34
N LEU A 267 -17.96 21.79 44.47
CA LEU A 267 -17.08 22.95 44.45
C LEU A 267 -17.85 24.26 44.23
N ALA A 268 -18.86 24.27 43.36
CA ALA A 268 -19.71 25.45 43.15
C ALA A 268 -20.50 25.80 44.41
N THR A 269 -20.95 24.81 45.18
CA THR A 269 -21.64 25.00 46.48
C THR A 269 -20.70 25.61 47.52
N VAL A 270 -19.48 25.10 47.66
CA VAL A 270 -18.45 25.66 48.55
C VAL A 270 -18.21 27.14 48.22
N ARG A 271 -17.93 27.48 46.94
CA ARG A 271 -17.68 28.86 46.51
C ARG A 271 -18.87 29.79 46.79
N LYS A 272 -20.08 29.28 46.64
CA LYS A 272 -21.29 30.05 46.94
C LYS A 272 -21.39 30.34 48.43
N LEU A 273 -21.15 29.37 49.31
CA LEU A 273 -21.20 29.55 50.76
C LEU A 273 -20.06 30.43 51.26
N GLU A 274 -18.85 30.31 50.71
CA GLU A 274 -17.73 31.24 50.99
C GLU A 274 -18.10 32.69 50.65
N TYR A 275 -18.73 32.90 49.49
CA TYR A 275 -19.20 34.23 49.11
C TYR A 275 -20.22 34.78 50.11
N PHE A 276 -21.23 33.98 50.53
CA PHE A 276 -22.24 34.44 51.50
C PHE A 276 -21.67 34.68 52.90
N LYS A 277 -20.72 33.79 53.31
CA LYS A 277 -20.05 34.00 54.61
C LYS A 277 -19.24 35.30 54.61
N LYS A 278 -18.46 35.56 53.55
CA LYS A 278 -17.71 36.82 53.40
C LYS A 278 -18.61 38.05 53.43
N HIS A 279 -19.79 37.94 52.83
CA HIS A 279 -20.78 39.05 52.90
C HIS A 279 -21.34 39.25 54.32
N ALA A 280 -21.66 38.17 55.03
CA ALA A 280 -22.11 38.19 56.40
C ALA A 280 -21.02 38.71 57.35
N ASP A 281 -19.78 38.38 57.17
CA ASP A 281 -18.64 38.93 57.92
C ASP A 281 -18.51 40.43 57.70
N GLY A 282 -18.77 40.92 56.47
CA GLY A 282 -18.88 42.38 56.19
C GLY A 282 -20.06 43.07 56.93
N GLU A 283 -21.27 42.45 56.93
CA GLU A 283 -22.42 42.90 57.63
C GLU A 283 -22.17 43.02 59.15
N LEU A 284 -21.43 42.01 59.72
CA LEU A 284 -21.04 42.06 61.14
C LEU A 284 -20.08 43.20 61.42
N ALA A 285 -19.04 43.38 60.60
CA ALA A 285 -18.06 44.47 60.75
C ALA A 285 -18.75 45.87 60.70
N ASP A 286 -19.73 46.01 59.81
CA ASP A 286 -20.49 47.28 59.72
C ASP A 286 -21.43 47.47 60.89
N ALA A 287 -22.07 46.41 61.37
CA ALA A 287 -22.88 46.47 62.59
C ALA A 287 -22.06 46.86 63.84
N GLU A 288 -20.82 46.34 63.95
CA GLU A 288 -19.88 46.71 65.02
C GLU A 288 -19.48 48.19 64.96
N LYS A 289 -19.23 48.74 63.76
CA LYS A 289 -18.94 50.15 63.56
C LYS A 289 -20.14 51.02 63.99
N VAL A 290 -21.39 50.63 63.62
CA VAL A 290 -22.60 51.33 63.99
C VAL A 290 -22.81 51.27 65.49
N LEU A 291 -22.57 50.13 66.14
CA LEU A 291 -22.67 49.98 67.60
C LEU A 291 -21.67 50.87 68.31
N ALA A 292 -20.40 50.92 67.85
CA ALA A 292 -19.40 51.81 68.45
C ALA A 292 -19.72 53.31 68.32
N ALA A 293 -20.42 53.69 67.25
CA ALA A 293 -20.79 55.06 66.98
C ALA A 293 -22.11 55.46 67.67
N ALA A 294 -22.90 54.51 68.22
CA ALA A 294 -24.22 54.77 68.84
C ALA A 294 -24.14 55.57 70.15
N ARG A 295 -24.83 56.67 70.19
CA ARG A 295 -24.86 57.60 71.36
C ARG A 295 -26.10 57.49 72.24
N THR A 296 -27.15 56.81 71.81
CA THR A 296 -28.38 56.60 72.57
C THR A 296 -28.59 55.11 72.84
N ASP A 297 -29.24 54.78 73.95
CA ASP A 297 -29.50 53.42 74.36
C ASP A 297 -30.42 52.70 73.36
N ALA A 298 -31.34 53.38 72.73
CA ALA A 298 -32.20 52.85 71.68
C ALA A 298 -31.35 52.48 70.40
N ALA A 299 -30.39 53.33 70.01
CA ALA A 299 -29.51 53.11 68.92
C ALA A 299 -28.55 51.95 69.21
N LYS A 300 -28.06 51.85 70.45
CA LYS A 300 -27.19 50.69 70.86
C LYS A 300 -27.95 49.38 70.82
N ALA A 301 -29.16 49.32 71.34
CA ALA A 301 -30.00 48.13 71.34
C ALA A 301 -30.37 47.69 69.92
N ALA A 302 -30.64 48.62 69.01
CA ALA A 302 -30.89 48.29 67.60
C ALA A 302 -29.63 47.74 66.89
N ALA A 303 -28.47 48.38 67.12
CA ALA A 303 -27.20 47.92 66.56
C ALA A 303 -26.76 46.55 67.10
N GLU A 304 -26.95 46.28 68.39
CA GLU A 304 -26.69 44.99 69.02
C GLU A 304 -27.58 43.87 68.45
N ASN A 305 -28.86 44.16 68.21
CA ASN A 305 -29.73 43.17 67.52
C ASN A 305 -29.29 42.85 66.13
N VAL A 306 -28.82 43.82 65.34
CA VAL A 306 -28.23 43.57 64.00
C VAL A 306 -26.96 42.77 64.11
N LYS A 307 -26.04 43.06 65.03
CA LYS A 307 -24.84 42.33 65.32
C LYS A 307 -25.15 40.87 65.67
N GLN A 308 -26.07 40.59 66.58
CA GLN A 308 -26.50 39.27 66.99
C GLN A 308 -27.03 38.45 65.80
N LYS A 309 -27.84 39.06 64.94
CA LYS A 309 -28.35 38.40 63.71
C LYS A 309 -27.24 38.08 62.74
N ALA A 310 -26.28 38.97 62.52
CA ALA A 310 -25.15 38.76 61.68
C ALA A 310 -24.24 37.62 62.22
N THR A 311 -24.00 37.61 63.53
CA THR A 311 -23.21 36.51 64.16
C THR A 311 -23.90 35.17 64.01
N ALA A 312 -25.19 35.05 64.28
CA ALA A 312 -25.94 33.80 64.10
C ALA A 312 -25.93 33.32 62.65
N LYS A 313 -26.04 34.26 61.69
CA LYS A 313 -25.94 33.93 60.27
C LYS A 313 -24.54 33.42 59.87
N ILE A 314 -23.47 33.99 60.44
CA ILE A 314 -22.09 33.51 60.20
C ILE A 314 -21.90 32.10 60.76
N GLU A 315 -22.38 31.76 61.95
CA GLU A 315 -22.35 30.47 62.58
C GLU A 315 -23.05 29.40 61.69
N GLU A 316 -24.28 29.74 61.24
CA GLU A 316 -25.03 28.89 60.31
C GLU A 316 -24.29 28.65 59.00
N LEU A 317 -23.79 29.72 58.37
CA LEU A 317 -23.00 29.60 57.09
C LEU A 317 -21.69 28.85 57.29
N SER A 318 -21.03 28.98 58.45
CA SER A 318 -19.83 28.22 58.78
C SER A 318 -20.12 26.72 58.84
N THR A 319 -21.19 26.33 59.53
CA THR A 319 -21.63 24.93 59.63
C THR A 319 -21.98 24.37 58.25
N GLN A 320 -22.69 25.15 57.41
CA GLN A 320 -23.01 24.74 56.05
C GLN A 320 -21.75 24.63 55.16
N LEU A 321 -20.78 25.52 55.34
CA LEU A 321 -19.52 25.53 54.59
C LEU A 321 -18.67 24.30 54.96
N ASP A 322 -18.57 23.97 56.27
CA ASP A 322 -17.82 22.77 56.71
C ASP A 322 -18.42 21.47 56.12
N ALA A 323 -19.75 21.39 56.12
CA ALA A 323 -20.44 20.26 55.48
C ALA A 323 -20.21 20.20 53.98
N ALA A 324 -20.27 21.34 53.29
CA ALA A 324 -20.02 21.41 51.83
C ALA A 324 -18.55 21.08 51.46
N MET A 325 -17.58 21.48 52.28
CA MET A 325 -16.17 21.12 52.11
C MET A 325 -15.92 19.63 52.32
N ALA A 326 -16.63 19.00 53.27
CA ALA A 326 -16.58 17.56 53.45
C ALA A 326 -17.15 16.79 52.23
N ASP A 327 -18.28 17.27 51.68
CA ASP A 327 -18.88 16.72 50.47
C ASP A 327 -17.94 16.90 49.22
N GLU A 328 -17.36 18.09 49.06
CA GLU A 328 -16.38 18.34 48.01
C GLU A 328 -15.19 17.35 48.07
N ARG A 329 -14.64 17.14 49.26
CA ARG A 329 -13.56 16.17 49.46
C ARG A 329 -13.99 14.74 49.06
N THR A 330 -15.19 14.36 49.44
CA THR A 330 -15.76 13.04 49.11
C THR A 330 -15.93 12.88 47.61
N THR A 331 -16.47 13.89 46.95
CA THR A 331 -16.67 13.86 45.49
C THR A 331 -15.34 13.90 44.72
N GLN A 332 -14.31 14.61 45.21
CA GLN A 332 -12.95 14.58 44.64
C GLN A 332 -12.31 13.19 44.76
N ASN A 333 -12.44 12.53 45.91
CA ASN A 333 -11.98 11.15 46.10
C ASN A 333 -12.69 10.17 45.13
N ALA A 334 -14.00 10.39 44.89
CA ALA A 334 -14.77 9.61 43.94
C ALA A 334 -14.27 9.83 42.50
N VAL A 335 -13.85 11.05 42.12
CA VAL A 335 -13.21 11.33 40.82
C VAL A 335 -11.90 10.58 40.70
N ALA A 336 -11.02 10.64 41.71
CA ALA A 336 -9.74 9.93 41.68
C ALA A 336 -9.91 8.40 41.52
N ALA A 337 -10.87 7.82 42.23
CA ALA A 337 -11.22 6.41 42.11
C ALA A 337 -11.74 6.07 40.71
N ALA A 338 -12.65 6.88 40.18
CA ALA A 338 -13.21 6.68 38.83
C ALA A 338 -12.15 6.85 37.72
N GLU A 339 -11.17 7.75 37.89
CA GLU A 339 -10.04 7.92 36.97
C GLU A 339 -9.14 6.68 36.95
N ALA A 340 -8.83 6.12 38.11
CA ALA A 340 -8.04 4.88 38.20
C ALA A 340 -8.74 3.70 37.50
N ILE A 341 -10.06 3.55 37.71
CA ILE A 341 -10.87 2.52 37.04
C ILE A 341 -10.91 2.75 35.52
N ALA A 342 -11.17 3.98 35.08
CA ALA A 342 -11.22 4.29 33.66
C ALA A 342 -9.87 4.03 32.96
N LYS A 343 -8.75 4.39 33.58
CA LYS A 343 -7.41 4.09 33.07
C LYS A 343 -7.14 2.58 32.96
N THR A 344 -7.50 1.82 33.99
CA THR A 344 -7.28 0.37 34.01
C THR A 344 -8.15 -0.36 32.97
N THR A 345 -9.43 0.02 32.87
CA THR A 345 -10.34 -0.58 31.89
C THR A 345 -9.97 -0.23 30.46
N GLU A 346 -9.49 0.98 30.19
CA GLU A 346 -8.99 1.38 28.87
C GLU A 346 -7.72 0.59 28.48
N ALA A 347 -6.78 0.39 29.41
CA ALA A 347 -5.61 -0.45 29.16
C ALA A 347 -6.02 -1.90 28.81
N LYS A 348 -6.97 -2.48 29.55
CA LYS A 348 -7.50 -3.82 29.27
C LYS A 348 -8.20 -3.88 27.89
N ARG A 349 -8.96 -2.85 27.52
CA ARG A 349 -9.60 -2.76 26.21
C ARG A 349 -8.55 -2.81 25.08
N ILE A 350 -7.49 -1.99 25.17
CA ILE A 350 -6.42 -1.94 24.18
C ILE A 350 -5.73 -3.31 24.04
N GLU A 351 -5.45 -3.98 25.16
CA GLU A 351 -4.82 -5.29 25.15
C GLU A 351 -5.74 -6.37 24.54
N ALA A 352 -7.01 -6.39 24.90
CA ALA A 352 -7.99 -7.32 24.37
C ALA A 352 -8.24 -7.09 22.86
N ASP A 353 -8.36 -5.84 22.41
CA ASP A 353 -8.48 -5.50 20.99
C ASP A 353 -7.26 -6.00 20.20
N LYS A 354 -6.06 -5.80 20.74
CA LYS A 354 -4.84 -6.30 20.11
C LYS A 354 -4.85 -7.82 20.00
N ALA A 355 -5.17 -8.52 21.09
CA ALA A 355 -5.22 -9.99 21.10
C ALA A 355 -6.27 -10.54 20.12
N ALA A 356 -7.44 -9.91 20.02
CA ALA A 356 -8.48 -10.28 19.07
C ALA A 356 -8.04 -10.07 17.61
N ASN A 357 -7.39 -8.94 17.31
CA ASN A 357 -6.86 -8.66 15.99
C ASN A 357 -5.73 -9.63 15.61
N ASP A 358 -4.78 -9.90 16.51
CA ASP A 358 -3.70 -10.86 16.28
C ASP A 358 -4.27 -12.26 15.99
N ALA A 359 -5.30 -12.68 16.72
CA ALA A 359 -5.95 -13.97 16.50
C ALA A 359 -6.74 -14.03 15.17
N LYS A 360 -7.36 -12.93 14.77
CA LYS A 360 -8.03 -12.84 13.47
C LYS A 360 -7.02 -12.90 12.33
N LEU A 361 -5.93 -12.14 12.41
CA LEU A 361 -4.85 -12.16 11.43
C LEU A 361 -4.18 -13.53 11.32
N ALA A 362 -4.13 -14.29 12.40
CA ALA A 362 -3.57 -15.65 12.39
C ALA A 362 -4.39 -16.66 11.56
N LEU A 363 -5.63 -16.33 11.18
CA LEU A 363 -6.44 -17.14 10.27
C LEU A 363 -6.14 -16.87 8.79
N GLU A 364 -5.46 -15.76 8.49
CA GLU A 364 -5.15 -15.34 7.13
C GLU A 364 -3.83 -15.92 6.64
N PRO A 365 -3.69 -16.14 5.31
CA PRO A 365 -2.43 -16.50 4.72
C PRO A 365 -1.35 -15.47 5.08
N VAL A 366 -0.17 -15.95 5.38
CA VAL A 366 0.99 -15.11 5.69
C VAL A 366 1.89 -14.97 4.48
N SER A 367 2.25 -13.76 4.13
CA SER A 367 3.28 -13.46 3.14
C SER A 367 4.53 -12.97 3.85
N VAL A 368 5.67 -13.56 3.51
CA VAL A 368 6.99 -13.14 3.99
C VAL A 368 7.81 -12.68 2.80
N TYR A 369 8.44 -11.54 2.92
CA TYR A 369 9.39 -11.03 1.94
C TYR A 369 10.77 -10.86 2.56
N ILE A 370 11.80 -11.44 1.95
CA ILE A 370 13.18 -11.39 2.40
C ILE A 370 13.99 -10.72 1.29
N SER A 371 14.56 -9.57 1.61
CA SER A 371 15.37 -8.77 0.69
C SER A 371 16.85 -8.90 1.00
N ARG A 372 17.64 -9.38 0.04
CA ARG A 372 19.10 -9.39 0.16
C ARG A 372 19.65 -7.95 0.17
N ALA A 373 19.12 -7.06 -0.67
CA ALA A 373 19.59 -5.68 -0.74
C ALA A 373 19.46 -4.92 0.58
N THR A 374 18.42 -5.17 1.38
CA THR A 374 18.16 -4.46 2.63
C THR A 374 18.51 -5.28 3.87
N GLN A 375 18.84 -6.56 3.73
CA GLN A 375 19.07 -7.51 4.83
C GLN A 375 17.90 -7.53 5.82
N LYS A 376 16.66 -7.45 5.31
CA LYS A 376 15.45 -7.39 6.11
C LYS A 376 14.43 -8.43 5.67
N LEU A 377 13.66 -8.84 6.66
CA LEU A 377 12.46 -9.65 6.51
C LEU A 377 11.24 -8.80 6.84
N TYR A 378 10.22 -8.92 6.00
CA TYR A 378 8.94 -8.26 6.15
C TYR A 378 7.83 -9.31 6.16
N VAL A 379 6.80 -9.12 6.99
CA VAL A 379 5.63 -10.00 7.04
C VAL A 379 4.37 -9.20 6.76
N ARG A 380 3.47 -9.78 5.99
CA ARG A 380 2.15 -9.21 5.70
C ARG A 380 1.04 -10.24 5.83
N ARG A 381 -0.12 -9.75 6.29
CA ARG A 381 -1.39 -10.47 6.30
C ARG A 381 -2.50 -9.51 5.92
N ASP A 382 -3.50 -9.99 5.21
CA ASP A 382 -4.70 -9.21 4.91
C ASP A 382 -5.48 -8.94 6.19
N THR A 383 -5.87 -7.69 6.42
CA THR A 383 -6.68 -7.30 7.58
C THR A 383 -8.19 -7.36 7.30
N HIS A 384 -8.59 -7.54 6.04
CA HIS A 384 -9.97 -7.40 5.55
C HIS A 384 -10.60 -6.02 5.83
N MET A 385 -9.79 -5.04 6.19
CA MET A 385 -10.23 -3.65 6.29
C MET A 385 -10.09 -2.96 4.93
N ARG A 386 -11.06 -2.14 4.58
CA ARG A 386 -10.98 -1.33 3.36
C ARG A 386 -10.23 -0.04 3.62
N ALA A 387 -9.31 0.28 2.73
CA ALA A 387 -8.66 1.58 2.75
C ALA A 387 -9.66 2.70 2.36
N PRO A 388 -9.51 3.92 2.89
CA PRO A 388 -10.40 5.05 2.59
C PRO A 388 -10.51 5.40 1.11
N ASP A 389 -9.46 5.11 0.35
CA ASP A 389 -9.32 5.37 -1.09
C ASP A 389 -9.45 4.10 -1.96
N GLY A 390 -10.00 3.02 -1.38
CA GLY A 390 -10.26 1.74 -2.04
C GLY A 390 -9.14 0.70 -1.84
N GLY A 391 -9.48 -0.56 -2.13
CA GLY A 391 -8.60 -1.71 -1.89
C GLY A 391 -8.63 -2.23 -0.46
N GLU A 392 -7.92 -3.31 -0.21
CA GLU A 392 -7.76 -3.95 1.10
C GLU A 392 -6.53 -3.41 1.81
N MET A 393 -6.52 -3.46 3.13
CA MET A 393 -5.38 -3.04 3.96
C MET A 393 -4.64 -4.27 4.49
N TYR A 394 -3.32 -4.19 4.45
CA TYR A 394 -2.43 -5.24 4.96
C TYR A 394 -1.78 -4.83 6.28
N ASP A 395 -1.63 -5.78 7.19
CA ASP A 395 -0.79 -5.60 8.38
C ASP A 395 0.68 -5.48 7.94
N THR A 396 1.34 -4.41 8.35
CA THR A 396 2.73 -4.09 7.99
C THR A 396 3.61 -3.95 9.24
N THR A 397 3.16 -4.48 10.37
CA THR A 397 3.79 -4.23 11.68
C THR A 397 5.09 -5.00 11.90
N ILE A 398 5.37 -6.03 11.10
CA ILE A 398 6.54 -6.88 11.26
C ILE A 398 7.57 -6.55 10.18
N GLU A 399 8.65 -5.92 10.62
CA GLU A 399 9.87 -5.67 9.86
C GLU A 399 11.06 -5.95 10.77
N LEU A 400 11.93 -6.90 10.40
CA LEU A 400 13.06 -7.33 11.21
C LEU A 400 14.33 -7.52 10.35
N PRO A 401 15.52 -7.34 10.93
CA PRO A 401 16.76 -7.75 10.25
C PRO A 401 16.79 -9.27 10.10
N VAL A 402 17.38 -9.74 9.01
CA VAL A 402 17.60 -11.15 8.74
C VAL A 402 19.07 -11.38 8.40
N THR A 403 19.62 -12.50 8.82
CA THR A 403 20.98 -12.88 8.46
C THR A 403 20.96 -13.71 7.18
N ILE A 404 21.67 -13.23 6.16
CA ILE A 404 21.86 -13.91 4.88
C ILE A 404 23.36 -14.24 4.75
N LYS A 405 23.68 -15.53 4.56
CA LYS A 405 25.05 -15.96 4.27
C LYS A 405 25.51 -15.41 2.93
N ASP A 406 26.77 -15.04 2.81
CA ASP A 406 27.37 -14.49 1.61
C ASP A 406 26.54 -13.36 0.98
N PRO A 407 26.29 -12.25 1.73
CA PRO A 407 25.34 -11.22 1.31
C PRO A 407 25.74 -10.51 0.01
N ASP A 408 27.00 -10.58 -0.39
CA ASP A 408 27.51 -9.99 -1.63
C ASP A 408 27.19 -10.84 -2.88
N LYS A 409 26.92 -12.15 -2.69
CA LYS A 409 26.55 -13.05 -3.78
C LYS A 409 25.06 -12.92 -4.11
N PRO A 410 24.68 -12.70 -5.39
CA PRO A 410 23.26 -12.72 -5.78
C PRO A 410 22.58 -14.01 -5.33
N ILE A 411 21.33 -13.90 -4.92
CA ILE A 411 20.51 -15.01 -4.43
C ILE A 411 19.44 -15.41 -5.44
N GLY A 412 19.01 -14.47 -6.29
CA GLY A 412 17.92 -14.65 -7.22
C GLY A 412 16.57 -14.30 -6.61
N THR A 413 15.50 -14.51 -7.37
CA THR A 413 14.12 -14.30 -6.91
C THR A 413 13.33 -15.59 -6.96
N HIS A 414 13.00 -16.09 -5.76
CA HIS A 414 12.34 -17.37 -5.50
C HIS A 414 11.03 -17.14 -4.75
N ILE A 415 9.97 -17.80 -5.18
CA ILE A 415 8.64 -17.70 -4.59
C ILE A 415 8.19 -19.07 -4.14
N PHE A 416 8.21 -19.30 -2.82
CA PHE A 416 7.67 -20.50 -2.19
C PHE A 416 6.22 -20.25 -1.81
N THR A 417 5.29 -21.06 -2.27
CA THR A 417 3.85 -20.90 -2.03
C THR A 417 3.24 -22.17 -1.46
N VAL A 418 2.49 -22.03 -0.38
CA VAL A 418 1.65 -23.14 0.15
C VAL A 418 0.46 -23.31 -0.78
N VAL A 419 0.40 -24.43 -1.48
CA VAL A 419 -0.70 -24.74 -2.41
C VAL A 419 -1.80 -25.54 -1.76
N ALA A 420 -1.45 -26.42 -0.79
CA ALA A 420 -2.42 -27.21 -0.07
C ALA A 420 -1.92 -27.52 1.36
N ARG A 421 -2.84 -27.94 2.20
CA ARG A 421 -2.57 -28.45 3.54
C ARG A 421 -3.12 -29.87 3.64
N THR A 422 -2.26 -30.78 4.06
CA THR A 422 -2.66 -32.11 4.49
C THR A 422 -2.81 -32.16 6.01
N ASP A 423 -3.25 -33.29 6.54
CA ASP A 423 -3.32 -33.48 7.99
C ASP A 423 -1.97 -33.40 8.70
N ALA A 424 -0.86 -33.66 8.00
CA ALA A 424 0.47 -33.77 8.58
C ALA A 424 1.42 -32.62 8.17
N ALA A 425 1.19 -31.96 7.03
CA ALA A 425 2.13 -30.99 6.47
C ALA A 425 1.48 -29.97 5.53
N LEU A 426 2.23 -28.94 5.21
CA LEU A 426 1.92 -28.03 4.09
C LEU A 426 2.59 -28.55 2.82
N ARG A 427 1.85 -28.53 1.70
CA ARG A 427 2.41 -28.80 0.39
C ARG A 427 2.85 -27.50 -0.24
N TRP A 428 4.12 -27.42 -0.56
CA TRP A 428 4.74 -26.22 -1.11
C TRP A 428 5.08 -26.41 -2.58
N THR A 429 4.99 -25.33 -3.33
CA THR A 429 5.60 -25.19 -4.63
C THR A 429 6.58 -24.03 -4.63
N GLU A 430 7.56 -24.10 -5.50
CA GLU A 430 8.57 -23.08 -5.73
C GLU A 430 8.51 -22.63 -7.19
N VAL A 431 8.77 -21.34 -7.42
CA VAL A 431 8.98 -20.73 -8.73
C VAL A 431 10.17 -19.80 -8.65
N THR A 432 11.18 -20.02 -9.51
CA THR A 432 12.31 -19.10 -9.71
C THR A 432 12.08 -18.31 -10.99
N ILE A 433 12.15 -16.96 -10.93
CA ILE A 433 11.86 -16.07 -12.06
C ILE A 433 13.07 -15.34 -12.64
N ASP A 434 14.25 -15.46 -12.04
CA ASP A 434 15.50 -14.87 -12.50
C ASP A 434 16.71 -15.78 -12.26
N ASN A 435 17.90 -15.28 -12.59
CA ASN A 435 19.16 -16.03 -12.43
C ASN A 435 19.76 -15.75 -11.04
N GLY A 436 20.06 -16.80 -10.29
CA GLY A 436 20.69 -16.73 -8.97
C GLY A 436 21.12 -18.10 -8.51
N ASP A 437 21.05 -18.34 -7.21
CA ASP A 437 21.19 -19.68 -6.64
C ASP A 437 19.99 -20.55 -7.06
N ASP A 438 20.07 -21.86 -6.84
CA ASP A 438 18.84 -22.64 -6.87
C ASP A 438 17.99 -22.35 -5.61
N ALA A 439 16.70 -22.69 -5.69
CA ALA A 439 15.74 -22.35 -4.64
C ALA A 439 16.12 -22.93 -3.26
N LYS A 440 16.74 -24.13 -3.24
CA LYS A 440 17.18 -24.77 -2.00
C LYS A 440 18.38 -24.04 -1.41
N ASP A 441 19.38 -23.75 -2.21
CA ASP A 441 20.58 -23.03 -1.80
C ASP A 441 20.23 -21.62 -1.33
N ALA A 442 19.32 -20.93 -2.04
CA ALA A 442 18.79 -19.63 -1.64
C ALA A 442 18.16 -19.66 -0.24
N LEU A 443 17.31 -20.66 0.03
CA LEU A 443 16.65 -20.81 1.33
C LEU A 443 17.64 -21.18 2.44
N ASP A 444 18.64 -22.03 2.15
CA ASP A 444 19.65 -22.49 3.11
C ASP A 444 20.66 -21.37 3.50
N ARG A 445 20.73 -20.29 2.71
CA ARG A 445 21.50 -19.08 3.05
C ARG A 445 20.81 -18.20 4.08
N ILE A 446 19.52 -18.37 4.32
CA ILE A 446 18.73 -17.47 5.14
C ILE A 446 18.53 -18.09 6.54
N THR A 447 18.86 -17.30 7.57
CA THR A 447 18.54 -17.66 8.95
C THR A 447 17.36 -16.81 9.41
N LEU A 448 16.19 -17.42 9.49
CA LEU A 448 14.98 -16.76 9.97
C LEU A 448 15.04 -16.58 11.49
N PRO A 449 14.67 -15.40 12.03
CA PRO A 449 14.57 -15.19 13.46
C PRO A 449 13.55 -16.16 14.09
N GLN A 450 13.93 -16.86 15.15
CA GLN A 450 13.09 -17.85 15.82
C GLN A 450 11.77 -17.22 16.30
N GLU A 451 11.81 -16.00 16.81
CA GLU A 451 10.63 -15.26 17.24
C GLU A 451 9.55 -15.16 16.13
N ILE A 452 9.99 -14.95 14.88
CA ILE A 452 9.06 -14.88 13.74
C ILE A 452 8.53 -16.26 13.39
N LEU A 453 9.39 -17.28 13.38
CA LEU A 453 8.95 -18.65 13.11
C LEU A 453 7.88 -19.08 14.13
N ASP A 454 8.10 -18.82 15.42
CA ASP A 454 7.16 -19.16 16.49
C ASP A 454 5.81 -18.41 16.34
N ARG A 455 5.84 -17.21 15.80
CA ARG A 455 4.65 -16.36 15.63
C ARG A 455 3.84 -16.69 14.38
N ILE A 456 4.47 -17.02 13.25
CA ILE A 456 3.78 -17.16 11.97
C ILE A 456 3.66 -18.61 11.49
N ALA A 457 4.68 -19.44 11.70
CA ALA A 457 4.70 -20.81 11.18
C ALA A 457 3.55 -21.69 11.72
N PRO A 458 3.19 -21.64 13.02
CA PRO A 458 2.12 -22.47 13.55
C PRO A 458 0.75 -22.24 12.93
N THR A 459 0.53 -21.06 12.35
CA THR A 459 -0.76 -20.65 11.75
C THR A 459 -0.71 -20.51 10.23
N ALA A 460 0.38 -20.91 9.57
CA ALA A 460 0.49 -20.88 8.11
C ALA A 460 -0.60 -21.74 7.45
N THR A 461 -1.27 -21.17 6.45
CA THR A 461 -2.39 -21.73 5.71
C THR A 461 -2.11 -21.76 4.21
N PRO A 462 -2.90 -22.48 3.39
CA PRO A 462 -2.80 -22.37 1.93
C PRO A 462 -2.83 -20.91 1.47
N ARG A 463 -2.06 -20.59 0.44
CA ARG A 463 -1.72 -19.26 -0.07
C ARG A 463 -0.68 -18.48 0.75
N SER A 464 -0.22 -18.99 1.91
CA SER A 464 0.96 -18.43 2.54
C SER A 464 2.17 -18.54 1.62
N SER A 465 3.06 -17.55 1.66
CA SER A 465 4.21 -17.51 0.75
C SER A 465 5.46 -16.95 1.43
N ILE A 466 6.63 -17.40 0.95
CA ILE A 466 7.93 -16.81 1.24
C ILE A 466 8.49 -16.35 -0.11
N ILE A 467 8.84 -15.08 -0.21
CA ILE A 467 9.50 -14.48 -1.36
C ILE A 467 10.91 -14.11 -0.91
N ILE A 468 11.91 -14.66 -1.58
CA ILE A 468 13.31 -14.29 -1.41
C ILE A 468 13.72 -13.54 -2.67
N SER A 469 14.40 -12.41 -2.56
CA SER A 469 14.84 -11.64 -3.72
C SER A 469 16.09 -10.83 -3.44
N ASP A 470 16.86 -10.58 -4.49
CA ASP A 470 17.97 -9.62 -4.47
C ASP A 470 17.47 -8.18 -4.32
N GLU A 471 16.24 -7.91 -4.70
CA GLU A 471 15.68 -6.58 -4.82
C GLU A 471 15.32 -5.96 -3.47
N PRO A 472 15.38 -4.63 -3.34
CA PRO A 472 14.72 -3.94 -2.24
C PRO A 472 13.20 -4.00 -2.42
N MET A 473 12.45 -3.80 -1.35
CA MET A 473 10.99 -3.68 -1.44
C MET A 473 10.61 -2.52 -2.38
N SER A 474 9.81 -2.80 -3.38
CA SER A 474 9.37 -1.80 -4.36
C SER A 474 8.58 -0.66 -3.69
N SER A 475 8.71 0.55 -4.21
CA SER A 475 7.92 1.72 -3.77
C SER A 475 6.41 1.58 -4.01
N GLU A 476 5.99 0.62 -4.85
CA GLU A 476 4.58 0.24 -5.01
C GLU A 476 4.06 -0.58 -3.81
N THR A 477 4.95 -1.19 -3.02
CA THR A 477 4.57 -1.91 -1.80
C THR A 477 4.21 -0.93 -0.70
N ASN A 478 2.94 -0.90 -0.31
CA ASN A 478 2.42 -0.04 0.76
C ASN A 478 1.33 -0.77 1.55
N TYR A 479 0.67 -0.12 2.48
CA TYR A 479 -0.38 -0.72 3.33
C TYR A 479 -1.60 -1.27 2.56
N ARG A 480 -1.72 -0.98 1.26
CA ARG A 480 -2.80 -1.44 0.38
C ARG A 480 -2.37 -2.52 -0.60
N THR A 481 -1.15 -3.00 -0.49
CA THR A 481 -0.61 -3.99 -1.43
C THR A 481 -0.02 -5.18 -0.68
N GLU A 482 -0.14 -6.35 -1.27
CA GLU A 482 0.80 -7.43 -1.06
C GLU A 482 2.21 -6.99 -1.48
N PHE A 483 3.22 -7.83 -1.26
CA PHE A 483 4.57 -7.52 -1.72
C PHE A 483 4.62 -7.38 -3.23
N VAL A 484 5.17 -6.26 -3.67
CA VAL A 484 5.51 -5.99 -5.06
C VAL A 484 7.03 -6.03 -5.18
N VAL A 485 7.53 -6.95 -6.00
CA VAL A 485 8.96 -7.08 -6.33
C VAL A 485 9.11 -6.83 -7.82
N VAL A 486 10.03 -5.96 -8.21
CA VAL A 486 10.33 -5.64 -9.61
C VAL A 486 11.79 -5.92 -9.84
N LEU A 487 12.12 -6.76 -10.82
CA LEU A 487 13.49 -7.10 -11.17
C LEU A 487 14.17 -5.89 -11.83
N ASN A 488 15.20 -5.35 -11.19
CA ASN A 488 15.88 -4.13 -11.65
C ASN A 488 16.80 -4.36 -12.85
N ASP A 489 17.23 -5.59 -13.07
CA ASP A 489 18.06 -6.00 -14.21
C ASP A 489 17.25 -6.25 -15.49
N GLN A 490 15.92 -6.21 -15.41
CA GLN A 490 15.01 -6.44 -16.53
C GLN A 490 14.39 -5.15 -17.04
N PRO A 491 14.04 -5.08 -18.34
CA PRO A 491 13.33 -3.92 -18.91
C PRO A 491 11.99 -3.69 -18.20
N GLN A 492 11.73 -2.44 -17.78
CA GLN A 492 10.54 -2.07 -17.03
C GLN A 492 9.94 -0.72 -17.46
N GLY A 493 10.08 -0.36 -18.74
CA GLY A 493 9.62 0.93 -19.27
C GLY A 493 8.13 1.20 -19.05
N GLY A 494 7.29 0.16 -19.11
CA GLY A 494 5.87 0.25 -18.82
C GLY A 494 5.53 0.49 -17.34
N PHE A 495 6.47 0.23 -16.44
CA PHE A 495 6.35 0.51 -15.01
C PHE A 495 6.99 1.85 -14.63
N ALA A 496 8.23 2.09 -15.08
CA ALA A 496 9.02 3.27 -14.73
C ALA A 496 8.45 4.59 -15.28
N ASN A 497 7.81 4.54 -16.46
CA ASN A 497 7.25 5.72 -17.13
C ASN A 497 5.85 6.12 -16.62
N ARG A 498 5.29 5.41 -15.65
CA ARG A 498 3.99 5.74 -15.04
C ARG A 498 4.16 6.72 -13.89
N ALA A 499 3.24 7.68 -13.77
CA ALA A 499 3.21 8.57 -12.63
C ALA A 499 2.93 7.77 -11.34
N ARG A 500 3.69 8.04 -10.27
CA ARG A 500 3.41 7.45 -8.96
C ARG A 500 2.07 7.95 -8.44
N SER A 501 1.26 7.05 -7.88
CA SER A 501 -0.03 7.42 -7.28
C SER A 501 0.17 8.48 -6.19
N PRO A 502 -0.67 9.54 -6.14
CA PRO A 502 -0.53 10.63 -5.17
C PRO A 502 -0.50 10.19 -3.69
N GLY A 503 -1.11 9.05 -3.36
CA GLY A 503 -1.14 8.49 -1.99
C GLY A 503 0.19 7.95 -1.47
N MET A 504 1.21 7.74 -2.32
CA MET A 504 2.48 7.15 -1.91
C MET A 504 3.43 8.10 -1.15
N ARG A 505 3.22 9.41 -1.21
CA ARG A 505 4.15 10.38 -0.60
C ARG A 505 4.08 10.41 0.93
N PHE A 506 3.03 9.86 1.55
CA PHE A 506 2.83 9.94 2.99
C PHE A 506 3.27 8.70 3.77
N ALA A 507 3.45 7.54 3.13
CA ALA A 507 3.76 6.29 3.81
C ALA A 507 5.25 6.08 4.15
N CYS A 508 6.18 6.81 3.51
CA CYS A 508 7.62 6.58 3.69
C CYS A 508 8.30 7.55 4.67
N ARG A 509 7.60 8.54 5.22
CA ARG A 509 8.26 9.59 6.02
C ARG A 509 7.96 9.55 7.52
N ASP A 510 6.85 8.97 7.94
CA ASP A 510 6.51 8.82 9.34
C ASP A 510 6.09 7.37 9.59
N GLY A 511 6.86 6.67 10.44
CA GLY A 511 6.53 5.33 10.91
C GLY A 511 5.17 5.35 11.61
N PHE A 512 4.12 5.10 10.86
CA PHE A 512 2.79 4.90 11.42
C PHE A 512 2.74 3.52 12.07
N GLY A 513 3.18 3.46 13.33
CA GLY A 513 2.77 2.39 14.20
C GLY A 513 1.26 2.45 14.40
N PHE A 514 0.60 1.30 14.39
CA PHE A 514 -0.84 1.09 14.63
C PHE A 514 -1.38 1.72 15.93
N ASN A 515 -0.53 2.26 16.79
CA ASN A 515 -0.90 2.96 18.01
C ASN A 515 -1.65 4.30 17.78
N ARG A 516 -1.79 4.79 16.54
CA ARG A 516 -2.52 6.04 16.24
C ARG A 516 -3.89 5.85 15.59
N LEU A 517 -4.30 4.62 15.27
CA LEU A 517 -5.66 4.35 14.76
C LEU A 517 -6.75 4.60 15.82
N GLY A 518 -6.40 4.58 17.13
CA GLY A 518 -7.31 4.94 18.21
C GLY A 518 -7.71 6.42 18.24
N ASP A 519 -6.85 7.32 17.78
CA ASP A 519 -7.10 8.77 17.80
C ASP A 519 -7.96 9.26 16.62
N TRP A 520 -8.11 8.45 15.58
CA TRP A 520 -8.88 8.84 14.38
C TRP A 520 -10.38 8.57 14.49
N PHE A 521 -10.78 7.61 15.36
CA PHE A 521 -12.19 7.28 15.57
C PHE A 521 -12.91 8.09 16.65
N PHE A 522 -12.18 8.87 17.45
CA PHE A 522 -12.76 9.75 18.46
C PHE A 522 -12.39 11.21 18.18
N GLY A 523 -12.91 11.73 17.08
CA GLY A 523 -12.85 13.15 16.77
C GLY A 523 -13.52 13.95 17.90
N ASP A 524 -12.71 14.76 18.59
CA ASP A 524 -13.15 15.81 19.51
C ASP A 524 -14.06 16.77 18.72
N SER A 525 -15.36 16.73 19.00
CA SER A 525 -16.37 17.60 18.43
C SER A 525 -16.22 19.00 19.01
N ARG A 526 -15.24 19.77 18.58
CA ARG A 526 -15.20 21.22 18.71
C ARG A 526 -15.72 21.83 17.42
N PRO A 527 -16.75 22.68 17.49
CA PRO A 527 -17.22 23.38 16.30
C PRO A 527 -16.13 24.34 15.82
N PRO A 528 -15.93 24.50 14.50
CA PRO A 528 -14.95 25.42 13.96
C PRO A 528 -15.34 26.85 14.32
N ARG A 529 -14.41 27.57 14.95
CA ARG A 529 -14.52 29.01 15.14
C ARG A 529 -14.64 29.69 13.79
N GLY A 530 -15.71 30.44 13.60
CA GLY A 530 -16.08 31.10 12.39
C GLY A 530 -14.96 31.94 11.80
N GLN A 531 -14.63 31.66 10.56
CA GLN A 531 -13.96 32.64 9.70
C GLN A 531 -15.04 33.55 9.12
N SER A 532 -14.94 34.82 9.47
CA SER A 532 -15.73 35.90 8.90
C SER A 532 -15.40 36.05 7.42
N TYR A 533 -16.36 35.69 6.56
CA TYR A 533 -16.33 36.07 5.16
C TYR A 533 -16.68 37.55 5.01
N GLY A 534 -15.66 38.33 4.70
CA GLY A 534 -15.82 39.68 4.22
C GLY A 534 -16.60 39.71 2.90
N ARG A 535 -17.77 40.29 2.91
CA ARG A 535 -18.59 40.65 1.78
C ARG A 535 -17.80 41.60 0.87
N ARG A 536 -17.46 41.19 -0.34
CA ARG A 536 -17.22 42.13 -1.46
C ARG A 536 -18.40 42.06 -2.41
N GLN A 537 -19.11 43.21 -2.44
CA GLN A 537 -20.07 43.58 -3.48
C GLN A 537 -19.29 43.95 -4.74
N GLY A 538 -19.89 43.69 -5.87
CA GLY A 538 -19.57 44.51 -7.07
C GLY A 538 -19.75 43.81 -8.41
N TRP A 539 -20.94 44.03 -9.02
CA TRP A 539 -21.20 44.45 -10.42
C TRP A 539 -20.63 43.53 -11.52
N GLY A 540 -21.37 42.87 -12.37
CA GLY A 540 -22.32 43.38 -13.33
C GLY A 540 -21.84 43.10 -14.75
N TRP A 541 -22.63 42.43 -15.51
CA TRP A 541 -22.93 42.14 -16.90
C TRP A 541 -22.95 40.67 -17.26
#